data_8061b4a82c9834b5e028cf743ff5214e
#
_entry.id   8061b4a82c9834b5e028cf743ff5214e
#
_cell.length_a   1.000
_cell.length_b   1.000
_cell.length_c   1.000
_cell.angle_alpha   90.00
_cell.angle_beta   90.00
_cell.angle_gamma   90.00
#
_symmetry.space_group_name_H-M   'P 1'
#
loop_
_entity.id
_entity.type
_entity.pdbx_description
1 polymer ?
#
loop_
_entity_poly.entity_id
_entity_poly.type
_entity_poly.pdbx_seq_one_letter_code
_entity_poly.pdbx_strand_id
1 'polypeptide(L)' 'MPTIFRSGPYRFFFYSGDRTHPPHVHVEGAGGEAKFWLSPVRLHSSEGFGRVELARLQQLIEEHKDAFSRSWNEFFSL' A
#
# COMPACT_ATOMS: atom_id res chain seq x y z
N MET A 1 10.64 -3.23 -8.79
CA MET A 1 9.46 -2.75 -8.03
C MET A 1 9.84 -1.49 -7.28
N PRO A 2 9.28 -0.36 -7.64
CA PRO A 2 9.63 0.88 -6.95
C PRO A 2 9.02 0.92 -5.54
N THR A 3 9.85 1.29 -4.59
CA THR A 3 9.39 1.62 -3.26
C THR A 3 8.87 3.06 -3.31
N ILE A 4 7.61 3.26 -2.93
CA ILE A 4 7.02 4.60 -2.98
C ILE A 4 7.07 5.32 -1.64
N PHE A 5 7.23 4.56 -0.55
CA PHE A 5 7.22 5.14 0.79
C PHE A 5 7.78 4.15 1.79
N ARG A 6 8.45 4.66 2.82
CA ARG A 6 8.93 3.85 3.93
C ARG A 6 8.54 4.50 5.24
N SER A 7 8.14 3.68 6.21
CA SER A 7 7.80 4.14 7.54
C SER A 7 8.19 3.05 8.55
N GLY A 8 9.17 3.34 9.42
CA GLY A 8 9.68 2.33 10.34
C GLY A 8 10.16 1.09 9.60
N PRO A 9 9.71 -0.10 9.99
CA PRO A 9 10.10 -1.34 9.32
C PRO A 9 9.31 -1.61 8.04
N TYR A 10 8.37 -0.74 7.68
CA TYR A 10 7.45 -1.00 6.57
C TYR A 10 7.90 -0.35 5.28
N ARG A 11 7.75 -1.10 4.17
CA ARG A 11 7.99 -0.62 2.81
C ARG A 11 6.69 -0.70 2.03
N PHE A 12 6.31 0.40 1.37
CA PHE A 12 5.11 0.48 0.55
C PHE A 12 5.52 0.52 -0.92
N PHE A 13 4.88 -0.29 -1.76
CA PHE A 13 5.33 -0.47 -3.13
C PHE A 13 4.20 -0.97 -4.04
N PHE A 14 4.46 -0.89 -5.36
CA PHE A 14 3.59 -1.46 -6.39
C PHE A 14 4.34 -2.54 -7.15
N TYR A 15 3.61 -3.52 -7.68
CA TYR A 15 4.14 -4.45 -8.67
C TYR A 15 3.79 -3.94 -10.06
N SER A 16 4.66 -4.20 -11.06
CA SER A 16 4.41 -3.76 -12.43
C SER A 16 3.15 -4.41 -13.04
N GLY A 17 2.78 -5.59 -12.57
CA GLY A 17 1.57 -6.27 -13.03
C GLY A 17 0.27 -5.74 -12.44
N ASP A 18 0.34 -4.77 -11.52
CA ASP A 18 -0.86 -4.24 -10.86
C ASP A 18 -1.70 -3.34 -11.76
N ARG A 19 -1.19 -2.96 -12.93
CA ARG A 19 -1.83 -2.00 -13.83
C ARG A 19 -3.27 -2.34 -14.19
N THR A 20 -3.59 -3.64 -14.28
CA THR A 20 -4.92 -4.09 -14.67
C THR A 20 -5.93 -4.10 -13.53
N HIS A 21 -5.50 -3.73 -12.34
CA HIS A 21 -6.34 -3.70 -11.15
C HIS A 21 -6.63 -2.25 -10.74
N PRO A 22 -7.69 -2.02 -9.93
CA PRO A 22 -7.88 -0.70 -9.33
C PRO A 22 -6.68 -0.29 -8.50
N PRO A 23 -6.46 1.01 -8.30
CA PRO A 23 -5.30 1.48 -7.51
C PRO A 23 -5.23 0.83 -6.14
N HIS A 24 -4.05 0.34 -5.80
CA HIS A 24 -3.79 -0.28 -4.50
C HIS A 24 -2.31 -0.19 -4.17
N VAL A 25 -1.97 -0.50 -2.93
CA VAL A 25 -0.59 -0.47 -2.46
C VAL A 25 -0.30 -1.75 -1.69
N HIS A 26 0.91 -2.26 -1.88
CA HIS A 26 1.42 -3.38 -1.09
C HIS A 26 2.30 -2.83 0.01
N VAL A 27 2.26 -3.48 1.18
CA VAL A 27 3.15 -3.13 2.29
C VAL A 27 3.78 -4.40 2.84
N GLU A 28 5.07 -4.33 3.12
CA GLU A 28 5.78 -5.44 3.75
C GLU A 28 6.71 -4.91 4.83
N GLY A 29 7.04 -5.77 5.78
CA GLY A 29 7.95 -5.46 6.87
C GLY A 29 7.48 -6.08 8.17
N ALA A 30 8.36 -6.12 9.18
CA ALA A 30 8.04 -6.67 10.50
C ALA A 30 7.43 -8.07 10.44
N GLY A 31 7.84 -8.87 9.43
CA GLY A 31 7.38 -10.25 9.30
C GLY A 31 6.04 -10.46 8.65
N GLY A 32 5.45 -9.41 8.07
CA GLY A 32 4.15 -9.53 7.42
C GLY A 32 4.07 -8.81 6.10
N GLU A 33 2.93 -8.98 5.44
CA GLU A 33 2.62 -8.27 4.21
C GLU A 33 1.13 -8.05 4.09
N ALA A 34 0.73 -7.03 3.33
CA ALA A 34 -0.67 -6.70 3.14
C ALA A 34 -0.87 -5.97 1.82
N LYS A 35 -2.12 -5.97 1.35
CA LYS A 35 -2.55 -5.23 0.17
C LYS A 35 -3.76 -4.40 0.55
N PHE A 36 -3.69 -3.09 0.29
CA PHE A 36 -4.79 -2.16 0.58
C PHE A 36 -5.23 -1.48 -0.71
N TRP A 37 -6.55 -1.38 -0.90
CA TRP A 37 -7.11 -0.52 -1.94
C TRP A 37 -6.89 0.93 -1.55
N LEU A 38 -6.76 1.81 -2.54
CA LEU A 38 -6.52 3.24 -2.28
C LEU A 38 -7.77 4.10 -2.37
N SER A 39 -8.82 3.64 -3.03
CA SER A 39 -10.02 4.47 -3.21
C SER A 39 -11.28 3.61 -3.20
N PRO A 40 -11.94 3.48 -2.04
CA PRO A 40 -11.52 3.96 -0.71
C PRO A 40 -10.39 3.12 -0.12
N VAL A 41 -9.73 3.64 0.90
CA VAL A 41 -8.66 2.88 1.57
C VAL A 41 -9.27 1.73 2.36
N ARG A 42 -9.00 0.52 1.91
CA ARG A 42 -9.57 -0.70 2.50
C ARG A 42 -8.58 -1.85 2.40
N LEU A 43 -8.53 -2.66 3.44
CA LEU A 43 -7.72 -3.87 3.42
C LEU A 43 -8.29 -4.87 2.43
N HIS A 44 -7.46 -5.37 1.53
CA HIS A 44 -7.83 -6.46 0.63
C HIS A 44 -7.40 -7.80 1.21
N SER A 45 -6.14 -7.90 1.64
CA SER A 45 -5.60 -9.15 2.16
C SER A 45 -4.37 -8.85 2.99
N SER A 46 -4.05 -9.76 3.91
CA SER A 46 -2.87 -9.63 4.74
C SER A 46 -2.40 -10.99 5.25
N GLU A 47 -1.13 -11.05 5.62
CA GLU A 47 -0.52 -12.22 6.20
C GLU A 47 0.58 -11.77 7.14
N GLY A 48 0.58 -12.29 8.37
CA GLY A 48 1.63 -11.97 9.34
C GLY A 48 1.43 -10.71 10.15
N PHE A 49 0.44 -9.87 9.83
CA PHE A 49 0.13 -8.68 10.60
C PHE A 49 -1.03 -8.92 11.56
N GLY A 50 -0.94 -8.35 12.76
CA GLY A 50 -2.04 -8.37 13.72
C GLY A 50 -3.05 -7.27 13.44
N ARG A 51 -4.20 -7.34 14.14
CA ARG A 51 -5.30 -6.40 13.95
C ARG A 51 -4.90 -4.95 14.22
N VAL A 52 -4.18 -4.71 15.31
CA VAL A 52 -3.76 -3.36 15.68
C VAL A 52 -2.79 -2.81 14.66
N GLU A 53 -1.87 -3.65 14.19
CA GLU A 53 -0.89 -3.27 13.18
C GLU A 53 -1.57 -2.91 11.87
N LEU A 54 -2.55 -3.71 11.44
CA LEU A 54 -3.30 -3.42 10.22
C LEU A 54 -4.07 -2.10 10.32
N ALA A 55 -4.64 -1.81 11.48
CA ALA A 55 -5.36 -0.54 11.70
C ALA A 55 -4.40 0.65 11.59
N ARG A 56 -3.20 0.53 12.12
CA ARG A 56 -2.18 1.58 12.02
C ARG A 56 -1.73 1.78 10.58
N LEU A 57 -1.53 0.69 9.85
CA LEU A 57 -1.14 0.75 8.45
C LEU A 57 -2.23 1.41 7.61
N GLN A 58 -3.47 1.07 7.85
CA GLN A 58 -4.59 1.69 7.13
C GLN A 58 -4.65 3.18 7.39
N GLN A 59 -4.48 3.61 8.64
CA GLN A 59 -4.47 5.03 8.99
C GLN A 59 -3.32 5.75 8.29
N LEU A 60 -2.15 5.15 8.25
CA LEU A 60 -0.99 5.72 7.59
C LEU A 60 -1.24 5.89 6.09
N ILE A 61 -1.85 4.89 5.46
CA ILE A 61 -2.19 4.95 4.04
C ILE A 61 -3.22 6.05 3.79
N GLU A 62 -4.22 6.19 4.65
CA GLU A 62 -5.23 7.24 4.52
C GLU A 62 -4.60 8.63 4.62
N GLU A 63 -3.62 8.81 5.49
CA GLU A 63 -2.90 10.08 5.62
C GLU A 63 -2.10 10.42 4.36
N HIS A 64 -1.65 9.42 3.62
CA HIS A 64 -0.81 9.59 2.43
C HIS A 64 -1.55 9.21 1.14
N LYS A 65 -2.87 9.10 1.20
CA LYS A 65 -3.68 8.59 0.10
C LYS A 65 -3.44 9.35 -1.22
N ASP A 66 -3.42 10.68 -1.14
CA ASP A 66 -3.25 11.49 -2.34
C ASP A 66 -1.86 11.31 -2.95
N ALA A 67 -0.84 11.24 -2.11
CA ALA A 67 0.53 11.01 -2.57
C ALA A 67 0.66 9.62 -3.21
N PHE A 68 0.06 8.60 -2.61
CA PHE A 68 0.10 7.25 -3.14
C PHE A 68 -0.67 7.16 -4.47
N SER A 69 -1.80 7.86 -4.58
CA SER A 69 -2.57 7.90 -5.82
C SER A 69 -1.79 8.56 -6.94
N ARG A 70 -1.07 9.65 -6.64
CA ARG A 70 -0.20 10.30 -7.62
C ARG A 70 0.93 9.36 -8.05
N SER A 71 1.55 8.67 -7.10
CA SER A 71 2.62 7.70 -7.39
C SER A 71 2.10 6.58 -8.28
N TRP A 72 0.90 6.11 -8.04
CA TRP A 72 0.26 5.10 -8.88
C TRP A 72 0.11 5.59 -10.31
N ASN A 73 -0.44 6.79 -10.48
CA ASN A 73 -0.64 7.36 -11.81
C ASN A 73 0.68 7.57 -12.53
N GLU A 74 1.70 8.05 -11.85
CA GLU A 74 3.03 8.25 -12.43
C GLU A 74 3.68 6.93 -12.81
N PHE A 75 3.59 5.94 -11.94
CA PHE A 75 4.22 4.64 -12.18
C PHE A 75 3.61 3.94 -13.39
N PHE A 76 2.29 4.04 -13.56
CA PHE A 76 1.59 3.38 -14.65
C PHE A 76 1.31 4.33 -15.83
N SER A 77 1.77 5.55 -15.77
CA SER A 77 1.61 6.54 -16.86
C SER A 77 0.16 6.80 -17.24
N LEU A 78 -0.69 6.93 -16.24
CA LEU A 78 -2.11 7.17 -16.46
C LEU A 78 -2.43 8.66 -16.58
#